data_954eafd7f92f8b537ad925c021969f74
#
_entry.id   954eafd7f92f8b537ad925c021969f74
#
_cell.length_a   1.000
_cell.length_b   1.000
_cell.length_c   1.000
_cell.angle_alpha   90.00
_cell.angle_beta   90.00
_cell.angle_gamma   90.00
#
_symmetry.space_group_name_H-M   'P 1'
#
loop_
_entity.id
_entity.type
_entity.pdbx_description
1 polymer ?
#
loop_
_entity_poly.entity_id
_entity_poly.type
_entity_poly.pdbx_seq_one_letter_code
_entity_poly.pdbx_strand_id
1 'polypeptide(L)'
;MCGIVGYIGKRDAYPILIKGLQRLEYRGYDSAGVALLNGSGELNVYKTKGKVSDLEGFCAEKDVSGTVGIAHTRWATHGEPSSLNAHPHYSESKNLAIIHNGIIENYADLKGKLQKKGISFKSDTDTEVLVQFVEYVQKRKNLDLLTAVQLVLHEVIGAYAIALLDKRNPDTIIAARKQSPLVVGIGDDEFFLGSDASPIIEYTDQVVYLEDGNIAVIQRGEELKVVNIYNNKLFPEIKTVDISLGQIEKGGYPHFMLKEIFEQPECLTNCMRGRVNVEANNVTLSAVIDNKEHLLNAQRIIIVACGTSWHAGLIGKQILENLCRIPVEVEYASEFRYRNPVVSDRDVVIAISQSGETADTLAAVELAKQKGAFIYVICNAIGSSIPRATHTGSYIHVGPEIGVASTKAFTGQVTVLTMLALALGKERGTVAEVDYLNIVKELSLIPEKMKEVLKLNDQIALLSRMFTYARNFLYLGRGFSYPVALEGALKLKEISYIHAEGYPAAEMKHGPIALIDSDMPVVVVATHNAMYEKVLSNIQEIKARKGKVIALVTKGDETISKIADEVIEIPNTMECLEPLIVTIPLQMLAYHIAVCKGKNVDQPRNLAKSVTVE
;
A
#
# COMPACT_ATOMS: atom_id res chain seq x y z
N MET A 1 3.04 1.81 -9.20
CA MET A 1 1.70 2.24 -9.69
C MET A 1 1.74 3.65 -10.22
N CYS A 2 0.83 3.98 -11.12
CA CYS A 2 0.71 5.33 -11.68
C CYS A 2 -0.31 6.18 -10.91
N GLY A 3 -0.22 7.52 -11.02
CA GLY A 3 -1.19 8.46 -10.46
C GLY A 3 -2.00 9.15 -11.55
N ILE A 4 -3.32 9.09 -11.47
CA ILE A 4 -4.26 9.83 -12.32
C ILE A 4 -4.79 11.04 -11.54
N VAL A 5 -4.81 12.21 -12.16
CA VAL A 5 -5.53 13.40 -11.70
C VAL A 5 -6.29 14.00 -12.86
N GLY A 6 -7.52 14.44 -12.64
CA GLY A 6 -8.32 15.19 -13.61
C GLY A 6 -9.08 16.32 -12.93
N TYR A 7 -9.38 17.34 -13.70
CA TYR A 7 -10.14 18.50 -13.24
C TYR A 7 -10.99 19.07 -14.37
N ILE A 8 -12.20 19.42 -14.06
CA ILE A 8 -13.10 20.21 -14.88
C ILE A 8 -13.93 21.15 -13.99
N GLY A 9 -13.89 22.44 -14.26
CA GLY A 9 -14.59 23.43 -13.42
C GLY A 9 -14.35 24.86 -13.89
N LYS A 10 -14.35 25.79 -12.94
CA LYS A 10 -14.21 27.25 -13.18
C LYS A 10 -12.78 27.76 -12.99
N ARG A 11 -11.95 27.01 -12.25
CA ARG A 11 -10.59 27.41 -11.87
C ARG A 11 -9.58 26.97 -12.93
N ASP A 12 -8.38 27.55 -12.89
CA ASP A 12 -7.25 27.06 -13.67
C ASP A 12 -6.94 25.60 -13.29
N ALA A 13 -6.94 24.73 -14.29
CA ALA A 13 -6.73 23.30 -14.10
C ALA A 13 -5.28 22.97 -13.71
N TYR A 14 -4.31 23.65 -14.30
CA TYR A 14 -2.89 23.30 -14.17
C TYR A 14 -2.40 23.26 -12.70
N PRO A 15 -2.62 24.29 -11.84
CA PRO A 15 -2.20 24.24 -10.45
C PRO A 15 -2.83 23.09 -9.66
N ILE A 16 -4.11 22.79 -9.93
CA ILE A 16 -4.86 21.70 -9.29
C ILE A 16 -4.27 20.35 -9.70
N LEU A 17 -4.01 20.16 -10.99
CA LEU A 17 -3.45 18.94 -11.54
C LEU A 17 -2.04 18.69 -11.01
N ILE A 18 -1.16 19.68 -11.02
CA ILE A 18 0.21 19.55 -10.51
C ILE A 18 0.23 19.22 -9.02
N LYS A 19 -0.55 19.95 -8.21
CA LYS A 19 -0.65 19.68 -6.77
C LYS A 19 -1.19 18.27 -6.50
N GLY A 20 -2.17 17.84 -7.30
CA GLY A 20 -2.71 16.49 -7.25
C GLY A 20 -1.66 15.42 -7.61
N LEU A 21 -0.86 15.66 -8.65
CA LEU A 21 0.24 14.77 -9.02
C LEU A 21 1.33 14.69 -7.94
N GLN A 22 1.70 15.82 -7.32
CA GLN A 22 2.66 15.86 -6.20
C GLN A 22 2.19 14.97 -5.04
N ARG A 23 0.88 14.96 -4.75
CA ARG A 23 0.27 14.10 -3.74
C ARG A 23 0.21 12.63 -4.14
N LEU A 24 0.23 12.31 -5.43
CA LEU A 24 0.23 10.93 -5.96
C LEU A 24 1.63 10.45 -6.36
N GLU A 25 2.68 11.26 -6.19
CA GLU A 25 4.03 10.93 -6.64
C GLU A 25 4.58 9.66 -5.94
N TYR A 26 4.11 9.34 -4.73
CA TYR A 26 4.41 8.08 -4.05
C TYR A 26 3.95 6.82 -4.83
N ARG A 27 2.99 6.98 -5.76
CA ARG A 27 2.51 5.90 -6.62
C ARG A 27 3.41 5.65 -7.82
N GLY A 28 4.02 6.70 -8.40
CA GLY A 28 4.90 6.59 -9.56
C GLY A 28 5.60 7.91 -9.84
N TYR A 29 6.85 7.84 -10.26
CA TYR A 29 7.74 8.99 -10.42
C TYR A 29 8.77 8.83 -11.53
N ASP A 30 8.56 7.89 -12.46
CA ASP A 30 9.46 7.65 -13.61
C ASP A 30 9.30 8.70 -14.70
N SER A 31 8.08 9.17 -14.87
CA SER A 31 7.73 10.25 -15.78
C SER A 31 6.42 10.90 -15.37
N ALA A 32 6.21 12.14 -15.78
CA ALA A 32 4.99 12.90 -15.50
C ALA A 32 4.53 13.66 -16.75
N GLY A 33 3.23 13.99 -16.80
CA GLY A 33 2.68 14.83 -17.86
C GLY A 33 1.27 15.29 -17.62
N VAL A 34 0.86 16.29 -18.41
CA VAL A 34 -0.43 16.96 -18.31
C VAL A 34 -0.99 17.21 -19.72
N ALA A 35 -2.29 17.08 -19.87
CA ALA A 35 -3.05 17.52 -21.03
C ALA A 35 -4.09 18.55 -20.58
N LEU A 36 -4.12 19.70 -21.25
CA LEU A 36 -4.98 20.84 -20.92
C LEU A 36 -5.75 21.27 -22.17
N LEU A 37 -7.02 21.59 -21.99
CA LEU A 37 -7.84 22.27 -22.99
C LEU A 37 -7.88 23.75 -22.64
N ASN A 38 -7.24 24.58 -23.50
CA ASN A 38 -7.22 26.02 -23.28
C ASN A 38 -8.49 26.71 -23.81
N GLY A 39 -8.63 28.02 -23.48
CA GLY A 39 -9.80 28.82 -23.88
C GLY A 39 -9.96 29.00 -25.39
N SER A 40 -8.92 28.72 -26.21
CA SER A 40 -8.98 28.74 -27.68
C SER A 40 -9.39 27.38 -28.27
N GLY A 41 -9.65 26.38 -27.43
CA GLY A 41 -10.02 25.02 -27.83
C GLY A 41 -8.84 24.17 -28.29
N GLU A 42 -7.60 24.58 -27.98
CA GLU A 42 -6.42 23.75 -28.28
C GLU A 42 -6.14 22.76 -27.14
N LEU A 43 -5.76 21.53 -27.53
CA LEU A 43 -5.35 20.47 -26.61
C LEU A 43 -3.84 20.46 -26.48
N ASN A 44 -3.34 21.06 -25.40
CA ASN A 44 -1.90 21.13 -25.08
C ASN A 44 -1.47 19.92 -24.26
N VAL A 45 -0.46 19.18 -24.70
CA VAL A 45 0.09 18.01 -24.00
C VAL A 45 1.56 18.24 -23.70
N TYR A 46 1.91 18.25 -22.41
CA TYR A 46 3.28 18.41 -21.91
C TYR A 46 3.63 17.20 -21.07
N LYS A 47 4.79 16.59 -21.35
CA LYS A 47 5.24 15.40 -20.64
C LYS A 47 6.76 15.26 -20.65
N THR A 48 7.31 14.75 -19.57
CA THR A 48 8.76 14.58 -19.40
C THR A 48 9.08 13.32 -18.60
N LYS A 49 10.30 12.81 -18.78
CA LYS A 49 10.90 11.83 -17.90
C LYS A 49 11.25 12.51 -16.57
N GLY A 50 11.06 11.82 -15.44
CA GLY A 50 11.39 12.31 -14.11
C GLY A 50 10.15 12.65 -13.28
N LYS A 51 10.35 13.42 -12.24
CA LYS A 51 9.35 13.76 -11.23
C LYS A 51 8.39 14.88 -11.67
N VAL A 52 7.38 15.15 -10.85
CA VAL A 52 6.45 16.26 -11.08
C VAL A 52 7.18 17.61 -11.10
N SER A 53 8.23 17.79 -10.29
CA SER A 53 9.08 19.00 -10.32
C SER A 53 9.79 19.21 -11.66
N ASP A 54 10.18 18.12 -12.35
CA ASP A 54 10.78 18.21 -13.69
C ASP A 54 9.73 18.63 -14.72
N LEU A 55 8.47 18.17 -14.57
CA LEU A 55 7.34 18.60 -15.39
C LEU A 55 7.04 20.09 -15.18
N GLU A 56 7.03 20.57 -13.92
CA GLU A 56 6.83 21.99 -13.61
C GLU A 56 7.90 22.86 -14.28
N GLY A 57 9.17 22.48 -14.15
CA GLY A 57 10.28 23.17 -14.83
C GLY A 57 10.13 23.17 -16.36
N PHE A 58 9.69 22.04 -16.96
CA PHE A 58 9.44 21.93 -18.40
C PHE A 58 8.27 22.80 -18.87
N CYS A 59 7.27 23.01 -18.03
CA CYS A 59 6.07 23.79 -18.33
C CYS A 59 6.20 25.30 -18.06
N ALA A 60 7.28 25.76 -17.41
CA ALA A 60 7.41 27.14 -16.92
C ALA A 60 7.20 28.23 -18.00
N GLU A 61 7.55 27.95 -19.26
CA GLU A 61 7.40 28.88 -20.38
C GLU A 61 6.36 28.40 -21.41
N LYS A 62 5.46 27.47 -21.04
CA LYS A 62 4.44 26.92 -21.92
C LYS A 62 3.06 27.50 -21.63
N ASP A 63 2.16 27.41 -22.62
CA ASP A 63 0.75 27.71 -22.39
C ASP A 63 0.10 26.58 -21.62
N VAL A 64 -0.03 26.79 -20.32
CA VAL A 64 -0.68 25.88 -19.37
C VAL A 64 -2.08 26.36 -18.96
N SER A 65 -2.64 27.33 -19.68
CA SER A 65 -3.99 27.84 -19.45
C SER A 65 -5.04 26.78 -19.76
N GLY A 66 -6.16 26.86 -19.04
CA GLY A 66 -7.31 25.99 -19.26
C GLY A 66 -8.02 25.63 -17.98
N THR A 67 -9.31 25.31 -18.10
CA THR A 67 -10.17 24.97 -16.97
C THR A 67 -10.59 23.49 -16.99
N VAL A 68 -10.06 22.73 -17.96
CA VAL A 68 -10.23 21.28 -18.09
C VAL A 68 -8.89 20.65 -18.37
N GLY A 69 -8.58 19.59 -17.66
CA GLY A 69 -7.35 18.87 -17.91
C GLY A 69 -7.27 17.51 -17.20
N ILE A 70 -6.30 16.71 -17.67
CA ILE A 70 -5.92 15.43 -17.06
C ILE A 70 -4.40 15.37 -16.93
N ALA A 71 -3.93 14.72 -15.89
CA ALA A 71 -2.50 14.63 -15.58
C ALA A 71 -2.15 13.25 -15.01
N HIS A 72 -0.88 12.88 -15.15
CA HIS A 72 -0.44 11.53 -14.83
C HIS A 72 0.99 11.50 -14.31
N THR A 73 1.24 10.67 -13.28
CA THR A 73 2.58 10.19 -12.92
C THR A 73 2.69 8.72 -13.24
N ARG A 74 3.77 8.32 -13.91
CA ARG A 74 3.94 6.97 -14.43
C ARG A 74 4.94 6.16 -13.60
N TRP A 75 4.60 4.91 -13.39
CA TRP A 75 5.47 3.80 -13.05
C TRP A 75 5.54 2.88 -14.28
N ALA A 76 6.70 2.75 -14.89
CA ALA A 76 6.84 2.06 -16.17
C ALA A 76 6.56 0.57 -16.06
N THR A 77 5.59 0.07 -16.83
CA THR A 77 5.28 -1.36 -17.03
C THR A 77 5.63 -1.80 -18.46
N HIS A 78 5.26 -0.99 -19.46
CA HIS A 78 5.54 -1.21 -20.88
C HIS A 78 6.33 -0.04 -21.47
N GLY A 79 7.50 -0.33 -22.04
CA GLY A 79 8.43 0.68 -22.54
C GLY A 79 9.23 1.39 -21.44
N GLU A 80 10.49 1.71 -21.72
CA GLU A 80 11.38 2.37 -20.76
C GLU A 80 10.88 3.76 -20.33
N PRO A 81 11.29 4.25 -19.13
CA PRO A 81 11.01 5.63 -18.71
C PRO A 81 11.62 6.65 -19.69
N SER A 82 10.76 7.30 -20.46
CA SER A 82 11.14 8.33 -21.45
C SER A 82 10.01 9.34 -21.63
N SER A 83 10.31 10.53 -22.15
CA SER A 83 9.27 11.51 -22.48
C SER A 83 8.29 11.00 -23.55
N LEU A 84 8.73 10.10 -24.42
CA LEU A 84 7.89 9.50 -25.45
C LEU A 84 6.83 8.57 -24.85
N ASN A 85 7.26 7.72 -23.92
CA ASN A 85 6.43 6.72 -23.23
C ASN A 85 5.67 7.30 -22.02
N ALA A 86 5.92 8.57 -21.65
CA ALA A 86 5.17 9.24 -20.61
C ALA A 86 3.72 9.50 -21.05
N HIS A 87 2.80 9.53 -20.10
CA HIS A 87 1.40 9.97 -20.30
C HIS A 87 1.27 11.48 -20.09
N PRO A 88 0.25 12.13 -20.69
CA PRO A 88 -0.80 11.59 -21.57
C PRO A 88 -0.30 11.17 -22.95
N HIS A 89 -0.99 10.21 -23.58
CA HIS A 89 -0.87 9.92 -25.00
C HIS A 89 -2.00 10.60 -25.77
N TYR A 90 -1.70 11.04 -26.99
CA TYR A 90 -2.72 11.61 -27.87
C TYR A 90 -2.88 10.78 -29.14
N SER A 91 -4.06 10.87 -29.73
CA SER A 91 -4.39 10.23 -31.01
C SER A 91 -3.61 10.83 -32.17
N GLU A 92 -3.58 10.14 -33.30
CA GLU A 92 -2.85 10.60 -34.52
C GLU A 92 -3.29 12.00 -34.96
N SER A 93 -4.57 12.32 -34.92
CA SER A 93 -5.10 13.65 -35.23
C SER A 93 -4.88 14.70 -34.13
N LYS A 94 -4.38 14.30 -32.97
CA LYS A 94 -4.25 15.13 -31.75
C LYS A 94 -5.58 15.70 -31.22
N ASN A 95 -6.70 15.08 -31.55
CA ASN A 95 -8.01 15.47 -31.02
C ASN A 95 -8.32 14.84 -29.67
N LEU A 96 -7.74 13.66 -29.39
CA LEU A 96 -7.93 12.93 -28.15
C LEU A 96 -6.64 12.90 -27.34
N ALA A 97 -6.75 13.06 -26.03
CA ALA A 97 -5.69 12.72 -25.08
C ALA A 97 -6.20 11.72 -24.06
N ILE A 98 -5.35 10.77 -23.66
CA ILE A 98 -5.67 9.73 -22.68
C ILE A 98 -4.56 9.57 -21.65
N ILE A 99 -4.96 9.31 -20.40
CA ILE A 99 -4.11 8.78 -19.35
C ILE A 99 -4.64 7.43 -18.91
N HIS A 100 -3.75 6.53 -18.46
CA HIS A 100 -4.11 5.15 -18.15
C HIS A 100 -3.25 4.60 -17.01
N ASN A 101 -3.91 3.95 -16.05
CA ASN A 101 -3.32 3.08 -15.05
C ASN A 101 -3.80 1.65 -15.33
N GLY A 102 -2.90 0.71 -15.41
CA GLY A 102 -3.23 -0.68 -15.68
C GLY A 102 -2.35 -1.30 -16.75
N ILE A 103 -2.79 -2.44 -17.26
CA ILE A 103 -2.15 -3.17 -18.38
C ILE A 103 -3.24 -3.69 -19.30
N ILE A 104 -3.11 -3.40 -20.59
CA ILE A 104 -3.96 -3.98 -21.63
C ILE A 104 -3.26 -5.22 -22.17
N GLU A 105 -3.67 -6.38 -21.68
CA GLU A 105 -3.00 -7.66 -21.98
C GLU A 105 -3.00 -8.01 -23.49
N ASN A 106 -4.08 -7.71 -24.18
CA ASN A 106 -4.21 -7.98 -25.61
C ASN A 106 -3.75 -6.82 -26.51
N TYR A 107 -2.94 -5.87 -25.98
CA TYR A 107 -2.52 -4.69 -26.73
C TYR A 107 -1.75 -5.02 -28.02
N ALA A 108 -0.96 -6.08 -28.02
CA ALA A 108 -0.17 -6.49 -29.19
C ALA A 108 -1.07 -6.89 -30.36
N ASP A 109 -2.15 -7.65 -30.11
CA ASP A 109 -3.14 -8.03 -31.11
C ASP A 109 -3.91 -6.81 -31.64
N LEU A 110 -4.33 -5.92 -30.73
CA LEU A 110 -5.01 -4.68 -31.10
C LEU A 110 -4.10 -3.78 -31.94
N LYS A 111 -2.84 -3.62 -31.56
CA LYS A 111 -1.82 -2.88 -32.31
C LYS A 111 -1.64 -3.44 -33.72
N GLY A 112 -1.49 -4.76 -33.86
CA GLY A 112 -1.36 -5.42 -35.15
C GLY A 112 -2.60 -5.24 -36.05
N LYS A 113 -3.81 -5.28 -35.48
CA LYS A 113 -5.06 -5.00 -36.21
C LYS A 113 -5.12 -3.56 -36.72
N LEU A 114 -4.70 -2.59 -35.91
CA LEU A 114 -4.69 -1.16 -36.24
C LEU A 114 -3.60 -0.81 -37.26
N GLN A 115 -2.41 -1.41 -37.18
CA GLN A 115 -1.34 -1.26 -38.15
C GLN A 115 -1.78 -1.74 -39.54
N LYS A 116 -2.51 -2.85 -39.65
CA LYS A 116 -3.11 -3.31 -40.91
C LYS A 116 -4.15 -2.34 -41.48
N LYS A 117 -4.63 -1.38 -40.68
CA LYS A 117 -5.53 -0.28 -41.12
C LYS A 117 -4.80 1.03 -41.40
N GLY A 118 -3.46 1.01 -41.41
CA GLY A 118 -2.62 2.14 -41.70
C GLY A 118 -2.31 3.07 -40.52
N ILE A 119 -2.65 2.70 -39.28
CA ILE A 119 -2.39 3.49 -38.08
C ILE A 119 -0.93 3.27 -37.65
N SER A 120 -0.21 4.35 -37.42
CA SER A 120 1.18 4.34 -36.93
C SER A 120 1.23 4.58 -35.40
N PHE A 121 2.26 4.04 -34.76
CA PHE A 121 2.50 4.17 -33.32
C PHE A 121 3.87 4.78 -33.10
N LYS A 122 3.97 5.64 -32.09
CA LYS A 122 5.22 6.35 -31.74
C LYS A 122 5.86 5.80 -30.47
N SER A 123 5.03 5.34 -29.52
CA SER A 123 5.50 4.82 -28.24
C SER A 123 5.43 3.30 -28.18
N ASP A 124 6.04 2.75 -27.12
CA ASP A 124 6.00 1.31 -26.83
C ASP A 124 4.85 0.95 -25.89
N THR A 125 3.99 1.92 -25.53
CA THR A 125 2.96 1.74 -24.51
C THR A 125 1.67 1.14 -25.08
N ASP A 126 1.01 0.33 -24.27
CA ASP A 126 -0.34 -0.18 -24.50
C ASP A 126 -1.39 0.96 -24.53
N THR A 127 -1.13 2.05 -23.80
CA THR A 127 -1.99 3.23 -23.73
C THR A 127 -2.13 3.97 -25.05
N GLU A 128 -1.05 4.07 -25.84
CA GLU A 128 -1.14 4.66 -27.17
C GLU A 128 -2.05 3.80 -28.07
N VAL A 129 -1.97 2.46 -27.94
CA VAL A 129 -2.85 1.57 -28.69
C VAL A 129 -4.32 1.86 -28.37
N LEU A 130 -4.62 2.10 -27.09
CA LEU A 130 -5.99 2.38 -26.65
C LEU A 130 -6.54 3.69 -27.25
N VAL A 131 -5.80 4.80 -27.21
CA VAL A 131 -6.27 6.08 -27.76
C VAL A 131 -6.41 6.05 -29.27
N GLN A 132 -5.50 5.37 -29.98
CA GLN A 132 -5.60 5.19 -31.43
C GLN A 132 -6.81 4.34 -31.79
N PHE A 133 -7.12 3.32 -30.99
CA PHE A 133 -8.30 2.48 -31.19
C PHE A 133 -9.60 3.25 -30.98
N VAL A 134 -9.70 4.06 -29.93
CA VAL A 134 -10.86 4.94 -29.70
C VAL A 134 -11.06 5.89 -30.87
N GLU A 135 -10.01 6.56 -31.35
CA GLU A 135 -10.12 7.47 -32.48
C GLU A 135 -10.53 6.76 -33.76
N TYR A 136 -9.96 5.58 -34.03
CA TYR A 136 -10.31 4.78 -35.20
C TYR A 136 -11.79 4.39 -35.23
N VAL A 137 -12.31 3.89 -34.10
CA VAL A 137 -13.72 3.49 -33.98
C VAL A 137 -14.64 4.72 -34.13
N GLN A 138 -14.28 5.82 -33.47
CA GLN A 138 -15.04 7.06 -33.52
C GLN A 138 -15.17 7.62 -34.94
N LYS A 139 -14.05 7.72 -35.66
CA LYS A 139 -14.03 8.22 -37.06
C LYS A 139 -14.79 7.29 -38.03
N ARG A 140 -14.53 5.98 -37.92
CA ARG A 140 -15.09 5.00 -38.88
C ARG A 140 -16.61 4.89 -38.78
N LYS A 141 -17.18 5.02 -37.58
CA LYS A 141 -18.61 4.84 -37.31
C LYS A 141 -19.34 6.16 -37.07
N ASN A 142 -18.62 7.29 -37.11
CA ASN A 142 -19.14 8.63 -36.80
C ASN A 142 -19.88 8.67 -35.45
N LEU A 143 -19.20 8.19 -34.39
CA LEU A 143 -19.76 8.03 -33.04
C LEU A 143 -19.33 9.18 -32.12
N ASP A 144 -20.14 9.44 -31.11
CA ASP A 144 -19.72 10.24 -29.96
C ASP A 144 -18.62 9.51 -29.16
N LEU A 145 -17.92 10.26 -28.29
CA LEU A 145 -16.77 9.72 -27.55
C LEU A 145 -17.19 8.59 -26.60
N LEU A 146 -18.31 8.75 -25.89
CA LEU A 146 -18.79 7.73 -24.94
C LEU A 146 -19.04 6.39 -25.63
N THR A 147 -19.78 6.41 -26.73
CA THR A 147 -20.11 5.21 -27.50
C THR A 147 -18.85 4.56 -28.10
N ALA A 148 -17.89 5.37 -28.57
CA ALA A 148 -16.62 4.86 -29.07
C ALA A 148 -15.81 4.17 -27.95
N VAL A 149 -15.72 4.78 -26.78
CA VAL A 149 -15.05 4.21 -25.59
C VAL A 149 -15.72 2.90 -25.17
N GLN A 150 -17.05 2.86 -25.09
CA GLN A 150 -17.78 1.63 -24.75
C GLN A 150 -17.43 0.49 -25.71
N LEU A 151 -17.46 0.72 -27.00
CA LEU A 151 -17.13 -0.30 -28.02
C LEU A 151 -15.68 -0.79 -27.89
N VAL A 152 -14.75 0.12 -27.63
CA VAL A 152 -13.34 -0.23 -27.46
C VAL A 152 -13.14 -1.05 -26.18
N LEU A 153 -13.75 -0.67 -25.08
CA LEU A 153 -13.61 -1.39 -23.80
C LEU A 153 -14.22 -2.79 -23.82
N HIS A 154 -15.14 -3.08 -24.72
CA HIS A 154 -15.62 -4.44 -24.98
C HIS A 154 -14.55 -5.37 -25.58
N GLU A 155 -13.63 -4.82 -26.37
CA GLU A 155 -12.54 -5.58 -27.01
C GLU A 155 -11.28 -5.67 -26.15
N VAL A 156 -11.20 -4.87 -25.07
CA VAL A 156 -10.03 -4.78 -24.21
C VAL A 156 -10.02 -5.87 -23.16
N ILE A 157 -8.91 -6.61 -23.09
CA ILE A 157 -8.64 -7.59 -22.02
C ILE A 157 -7.55 -6.98 -21.12
N GLY A 158 -7.79 -7.01 -19.80
CA GLY A 158 -6.84 -6.51 -18.80
C GLY A 158 -7.46 -5.50 -17.83
N ALA A 159 -6.59 -4.90 -17.02
CA ALA A 159 -6.94 -3.90 -16.00
C ALA A 159 -6.76 -2.49 -16.55
N TYR A 160 -7.70 -1.59 -16.24
CA TYR A 160 -7.58 -0.19 -16.62
C TYR A 160 -8.31 0.76 -15.66
N ALA A 161 -7.69 1.92 -15.44
CA ALA A 161 -8.36 3.16 -15.07
C ALA A 161 -7.91 4.21 -16.09
N ILE A 162 -8.83 4.79 -16.82
CA ILE A 162 -8.55 5.73 -17.91
C ILE A 162 -9.30 7.04 -17.71
N ALA A 163 -8.72 8.13 -18.20
CA ALA A 163 -9.41 9.39 -18.42
C ALA A 163 -9.05 9.95 -19.78
N LEU A 164 -10.06 10.43 -20.51
CA LEU A 164 -9.94 10.93 -21.89
C LEU A 164 -10.50 12.37 -21.99
N LEU A 165 -9.78 13.16 -22.78
CA LEU A 165 -10.23 14.46 -23.29
C LEU A 165 -10.44 14.39 -24.79
N ASP A 166 -11.47 15.07 -25.30
CA ASP A 166 -11.71 15.29 -26.73
C ASP A 166 -11.77 16.79 -27.01
N LYS A 167 -10.83 17.30 -27.81
CA LYS A 167 -10.78 18.70 -28.27
C LYS A 167 -12.09 19.17 -28.88
N ARG A 168 -12.87 18.27 -29.48
CA ARG A 168 -14.15 18.59 -30.13
C ARG A 168 -15.33 18.68 -29.14
N ASN A 169 -15.13 18.17 -27.92
CA ASN A 169 -16.07 18.28 -26.81
C ASN A 169 -15.34 18.75 -25.53
N PRO A 170 -14.92 20.03 -25.49
CA PRO A 170 -13.99 20.54 -24.48
C PRO A 170 -14.54 20.55 -23.05
N ASP A 171 -15.86 20.48 -22.89
CA ASP A 171 -16.52 20.52 -21.57
C ASP A 171 -16.84 19.13 -21.01
N THR A 172 -16.11 18.09 -21.45
CA THR A 172 -16.37 16.72 -21.03
C THR A 172 -15.07 15.94 -20.78
N ILE A 173 -15.03 15.23 -19.65
CA ILE A 173 -14.06 14.17 -19.38
C ILE A 173 -14.79 12.83 -19.36
N ILE A 174 -14.31 11.84 -20.11
CA ILE A 174 -14.77 10.45 -20.00
C ILE A 174 -13.76 9.68 -19.16
N ALA A 175 -14.22 9.05 -18.08
CA ALA A 175 -13.38 8.22 -17.22
C ALA A 175 -13.98 6.82 -17.07
N ALA A 176 -13.16 5.78 -17.14
CA ALA A 176 -13.63 4.40 -17.04
C ALA A 176 -12.69 3.56 -16.17
N ARG A 177 -13.24 2.53 -15.54
CA ARG A 177 -12.50 1.67 -14.62
C ARG A 177 -12.80 0.20 -14.81
N LYS A 178 -11.75 -0.63 -14.68
CA LYS A 178 -11.78 -2.08 -14.44
C LYS A 178 -10.53 -2.48 -13.68
N GLN A 179 -10.67 -2.98 -12.45
CA GLN A 179 -9.62 -3.42 -11.53
C GLN A 179 -8.70 -2.31 -10.98
N SER A 180 -8.25 -1.35 -11.79
CA SER A 180 -7.43 -0.22 -11.31
C SER A 180 -8.29 0.85 -10.64
N PRO A 181 -7.91 1.43 -9.47
CA PRO A 181 -8.76 2.36 -8.73
C PRO A 181 -8.96 3.70 -9.45
N LEU A 182 -10.17 4.25 -9.35
CA LEU A 182 -10.53 5.56 -9.87
C LEU A 182 -11.69 6.17 -9.06
N VAL A 183 -11.52 7.43 -8.65
CA VAL A 183 -12.43 8.17 -7.77
C VAL A 183 -12.81 9.49 -8.43
N VAL A 184 -14.08 9.85 -8.40
CA VAL A 184 -14.59 11.15 -8.84
C VAL A 184 -14.97 11.97 -7.62
N GLY A 185 -14.40 13.17 -7.44
CA GLY A 185 -14.79 14.15 -6.44
C GLY A 185 -15.84 15.08 -6.99
N ILE A 186 -16.86 15.38 -6.18
CA ILE A 186 -17.97 16.29 -6.53
C ILE A 186 -17.81 17.57 -5.73
N GLY A 187 -17.45 18.65 -6.42
CA GLY A 187 -17.36 20.00 -5.86
C GLY A 187 -18.54 20.89 -6.24
N ASP A 188 -18.45 22.17 -5.89
CA ASP A 188 -19.44 23.18 -6.24
C ASP A 188 -19.24 23.64 -7.70
N ASP A 189 -20.03 23.09 -8.62
CA ASP A 189 -19.97 23.32 -10.08
C ASP A 189 -18.58 22.94 -10.68
N GLU A 190 -17.94 21.94 -10.09
CA GLU A 190 -16.66 21.40 -10.55
C GLU A 190 -16.51 19.94 -10.15
N PHE A 191 -15.69 19.21 -10.90
CA PHE A 191 -15.36 17.81 -10.63
C PHE A 191 -13.86 17.58 -10.64
N PHE A 192 -13.48 16.62 -9.82
CA PHE A 192 -12.11 16.14 -9.68
C PHE A 192 -12.05 14.65 -10.00
N LEU A 193 -10.94 14.19 -10.53
CA LEU A 193 -10.67 12.78 -10.76
C LEU A 193 -9.35 12.43 -10.09
N GLY A 194 -9.26 11.27 -9.45
CA GLY A 194 -8.04 10.80 -8.82
C GLY A 194 -7.95 9.29 -8.78
N SER A 195 -6.72 8.76 -8.75
CA SER A 195 -6.48 7.34 -8.47
C SER A 195 -6.85 6.96 -7.04
N ASP A 196 -6.84 7.92 -6.12
CA ASP A 196 -7.39 7.86 -4.78
C ASP A 196 -7.90 9.25 -4.36
N ALA A 197 -8.39 9.39 -3.13
CA ALA A 197 -8.96 10.65 -2.66
C ALA A 197 -7.92 11.73 -2.31
N SER A 198 -6.62 11.41 -2.19
CA SER A 198 -5.59 12.35 -1.72
C SER A 198 -5.49 13.64 -2.56
N PRO A 199 -5.55 13.63 -3.90
CA PRO A 199 -5.57 14.86 -4.70
C PRO A 199 -6.85 15.67 -4.57
N ILE A 200 -7.94 15.07 -4.08
CA ILE A 200 -9.30 15.62 -4.12
C ILE A 200 -9.68 16.30 -2.80
N ILE A 201 -9.25 15.78 -1.66
CA ILE A 201 -9.72 16.15 -0.31
C ILE A 201 -9.52 17.62 0.08
N GLU A 202 -8.64 18.35 -0.61
CA GLU A 202 -8.48 19.80 -0.41
C GLU A 202 -9.68 20.61 -0.94
N TYR A 203 -10.40 20.02 -1.88
CA TYR A 203 -11.44 20.71 -2.66
C TYR A 203 -12.83 20.22 -2.31
N THR A 204 -12.99 18.94 -2.03
CA THR A 204 -14.25 18.32 -1.62
C THR A 204 -14.02 17.03 -0.85
N ASP A 205 -14.89 16.74 0.10
CA ASP A 205 -14.96 15.46 0.82
C ASP A 205 -16.00 14.49 0.20
N GLN A 206 -16.78 14.97 -0.80
CA GLN A 206 -17.79 14.16 -1.45
C GLN A 206 -17.19 13.43 -2.66
N VAL A 207 -17.18 12.11 -2.60
CA VAL A 207 -16.57 11.28 -3.64
C VAL A 207 -17.46 10.13 -4.09
N VAL A 208 -17.26 9.72 -5.34
CA VAL A 208 -17.80 8.50 -5.93
C VAL A 208 -16.64 7.58 -6.29
N TYR A 209 -16.60 6.40 -5.68
CA TYR A 209 -15.69 5.33 -6.09
C TYR A 209 -16.31 4.58 -7.26
N LEU A 210 -15.69 4.63 -8.43
CA LEU A 210 -16.17 3.88 -9.57
C LEU A 210 -15.99 2.37 -9.33
N GLU A 211 -16.92 1.57 -9.81
CA GLU A 211 -16.84 0.10 -9.79
C GLU A 211 -16.36 -0.44 -11.14
N ASP A 212 -16.03 -1.72 -11.20
CA ASP A 212 -15.57 -2.36 -12.42
C ASP A 212 -16.62 -2.33 -13.53
N GLY A 213 -16.20 -1.88 -14.71
CA GLY A 213 -17.08 -1.69 -15.86
C GLY A 213 -17.86 -0.37 -15.84
N ASN A 214 -17.66 0.49 -14.84
CA ASN A 214 -18.28 1.81 -14.79
C ASN A 214 -17.53 2.80 -15.66
N ILE A 215 -18.31 3.67 -16.33
CA ILE A 215 -17.86 4.81 -17.12
C ILE A 215 -18.52 6.07 -16.57
N ALA A 216 -17.73 7.00 -16.08
CA ALA A 216 -18.18 8.32 -15.68
C ALA A 216 -18.10 9.29 -16.85
N VAL A 217 -19.20 9.96 -17.14
CA VAL A 217 -19.30 11.11 -18.04
C VAL A 217 -19.36 12.34 -17.17
N ILE A 218 -18.28 13.09 -17.13
CA ILE A 218 -18.11 14.26 -16.28
C ILE A 218 -18.20 15.48 -17.19
N GLN A 219 -19.31 16.19 -17.13
CA GLN A 219 -19.60 17.32 -17.99
C GLN A 219 -19.79 18.59 -17.16
N ARG A 220 -19.21 19.68 -17.61
CA ARG A 220 -19.32 20.99 -16.95
C ARG A 220 -20.81 21.42 -16.85
N GLY A 221 -21.21 21.82 -15.65
CA GLY A 221 -22.57 22.32 -15.39
C GLY A 221 -23.68 21.27 -15.37
N GLU A 222 -23.31 19.99 -15.48
CA GLU A 222 -24.24 18.86 -15.42
C GLU A 222 -23.98 18.00 -14.17
N GLU A 223 -24.97 17.21 -13.76
CA GLU A 223 -24.75 16.20 -12.72
C GLU A 223 -23.83 15.07 -13.21
N LEU A 224 -23.10 14.45 -12.28
CA LEU A 224 -22.27 13.29 -12.59
C LEU A 224 -23.12 12.15 -13.16
N LYS A 225 -22.84 11.78 -14.41
CA LYS A 225 -23.49 10.65 -15.07
C LYS A 225 -22.57 9.44 -15.04
N VAL A 226 -23.04 8.33 -14.48
CA VAL A 226 -22.32 7.05 -14.53
C VAL A 226 -23.13 6.05 -15.33
N VAL A 227 -22.47 5.35 -16.25
CA VAL A 227 -23.05 4.27 -17.05
C VAL A 227 -22.12 3.06 -17.02
N ASN A 228 -22.61 1.89 -17.37
CA ASN A 228 -21.74 0.74 -17.61
C ASN A 228 -21.35 0.62 -19.10
N ILE A 229 -20.50 -0.36 -19.41
CA ILE A 229 -20.08 -0.66 -20.80
C ILE A 229 -21.25 -1.02 -21.74
N TYR A 230 -22.42 -1.36 -21.20
CA TYR A 230 -23.66 -1.65 -21.95
C TYR A 230 -24.60 -0.43 -22.03
N ASN A 231 -24.13 0.75 -21.63
CA ASN A 231 -24.89 2.01 -21.59
C ASN A 231 -26.09 2.03 -20.60
N ASN A 232 -26.13 1.12 -19.64
CA ASN A 232 -27.11 1.18 -18.57
C ASN A 232 -26.72 2.30 -17.59
N LYS A 233 -27.66 3.19 -17.28
CA LYS A 233 -27.45 4.26 -16.28
C LYS A 233 -27.32 3.65 -14.88
N LEU A 234 -26.31 4.11 -14.15
CA LEU A 234 -26.03 3.69 -12.77
C LEU A 234 -26.21 4.90 -11.83
N PHE A 235 -26.52 4.59 -10.57
CA PHE A 235 -26.68 5.58 -9.51
C PHE A 235 -25.69 5.25 -8.39
N PRO A 236 -24.43 5.68 -8.53
CA PRO A 236 -23.40 5.37 -7.53
C PRO A 236 -23.67 6.11 -6.22
N GLU A 237 -23.27 5.49 -5.12
CA GLU A 237 -23.33 6.09 -3.80
C GLU A 237 -22.24 7.19 -3.67
N ILE A 238 -22.65 8.38 -3.24
CA ILE A 238 -21.74 9.46 -2.86
C ILE A 238 -21.28 9.18 -1.42
N LYS A 239 -19.97 9.12 -1.21
CA LYS A 239 -19.36 8.87 0.10
C LYS A 239 -18.61 10.09 0.58
N THR A 240 -18.69 10.36 1.88
CA THR A 240 -17.88 11.39 2.52
C THR A 240 -16.53 10.77 2.94
N VAL A 241 -15.44 11.43 2.59
CA VAL A 241 -14.08 11.01 2.94
C VAL A 241 -13.64 11.73 4.21
N ASP A 242 -13.39 10.97 5.27
CA ASP A 242 -12.90 11.48 6.55
C ASP A 242 -11.35 11.44 6.59
N ILE A 243 -10.70 12.25 5.76
CA ILE A 243 -9.24 12.44 5.73
C ILE A 243 -8.95 13.93 5.81
N SER A 244 -8.13 14.36 6.78
CA SER A 244 -7.70 15.74 6.89
C SER A 244 -6.42 16.03 6.09
N LEU A 245 -6.22 17.28 5.64
CA LEU A 245 -5.00 17.72 4.96
C LEU A 245 -3.73 17.46 5.78
N GLY A 246 -3.77 17.70 7.08
CA GLY A 246 -2.62 17.46 7.97
C GLY A 246 -2.13 16.00 7.98
N GLN A 247 -3.02 15.05 7.68
CA GLN A 247 -2.65 13.63 7.59
C GLN A 247 -1.81 13.31 6.34
N ILE A 248 -1.98 14.06 5.26
CA ILE A 248 -1.26 13.88 3.99
C ILE A 248 -0.08 14.86 3.79
N GLU A 249 0.25 15.64 4.80
CA GLU A 249 1.41 16.54 4.84
C GLU A 249 2.47 16.03 5.81
N LYS A 250 3.73 16.46 5.63
CA LYS A 250 4.84 16.01 6.49
C LYS A 250 4.78 16.53 7.93
N GLY A 251 4.00 17.57 8.21
CA GLY A 251 3.79 18.07 9.57
C GLY A 251 5.08 18.49 10.30
N GLY A 252 6.06 19.06 9.59
CA GLY A 252 7.35 19.47 10.15
C GLY A 252 8.43 18.39 10.15
N TYR A 253 8.11 17.14 9.82
CA TYR A 253 9.11 16.08 9.66
C TYR A 253 9.85 16.21 8.31
N PRO A 254 11.12 15.81 8.23
CA PRO A 254 11.87 15.84 6.97
C PRO A 254 11.33 14.85 5.94
N HIS A 255 10.78 13.73 6.41
CA HIS A 255 10.27 12.64 5.57
C HIS A 255 8.94 12.09 6.11
N PHE A 256 8.09 11.57 5.22
CA PHE A 256 6.86 10.88 5.60
C PHE A 256 7.13 9.65 6.46
N MET A 257 8.12 8.84 6.09
CA MET A 257 8.46 7.63 6.86
C MET A 257 8.75 7.97 8.33
N LEU A 258 9.51 9.03 8.61
CA LEU A 258 9.78 9.42 10.00
C LEU A 258 8.51 9.88 10.72
N LYS A 259 7.68 10.71 10.08
CA LYS A 259 6.36 11.10 10.59
C LYS A 259 5.54 9.86 10.96
N GLU A 260 5.43 8.92 10.02
CA GLU A 260 4.62 7.69 10.16
C GLU A 260 5.15 6.76 11.25
N ILE A 261 6.47 6.73 11.49
CA ILE A 261 7.07 6.04 12.65
C ILE A 261 6.61 6.71 13.95
N PHE A 262 6.63 8.04 14.03
CA PHE A 262 6.24 8.79 15.23
C PHE A 262 4.73 8.83 15.47
N GLU A 263 3.91 8.64 14.47
CA GLU A 263 2.45 8.58 14.58
C GLU A 263 1.94 7.25 15.18
N GLN A 264 2.75 6.20 15.24
CA GLN A 264 2.29 4.87 15.64
C GLN A 264 1.54 4.81 16.97
N PRO A 265 1.94 5.52 18.05
CA PRO A 265 1.18 5.52 19.31
C PRO A 265 -0.27 6.01 19.14
N GLU A 266 -0.46 7.10 18.41
CA GLU A 266 -1.78 7.65 18.13
C GLU A 266 -2.57 6.74 17.19
N CYS A 267 -1.92 6.19 16.16
CA CYS A 267 -2.52 5.24 15.23
C CYS A 267 -3.06 4.00 15.95
N LEU A 268 -2.33 3.44 16.91
CA LEU A 268 -2.81 2.31 17.69
C LEU A 268 -3.97 2.68 18.62
N THR A 269 -3.91 3.88 19.21
CA THR A 269 -5.04 4.40 20.00
C THR A 269 -6.31 4.50 19.13
N ASN A 270 -6.19 5.01 17.92
CA ASN A 270 -7.30 5.09 16.97
C ASN A 270 -7.77 3.71 16.51
N CYS A 271 -6.85 2.78 16.26
CA CYS A 271 -7.15 1.40 15.89
C CYS A 271 -7.96 0.66 16.98
N MET A 272 -7.67 0.93 18.24
CA MET A 272 -8.35 0.32 19.41
C MET A 272 -9.62 1.06 19.84
N ARG A 273 -9.82 2.31 19.40
CA ARG A 273 -10.95 3.15 19.82
C ARG A 273 -12.29 2.47 19.54
N GLY A 274 -13.12 2.35 20.59
CA GLY A 274 -14.43 1.69 20.52
C GLY A 274 -14.36 0.16 20.41
N ARG A 275 -13.16 -0.42 20.35
CA ARG A 275 -12.94 -1.87 20.21
C ARG A 275 -12.34 -2.51 21.47
N VAL A 276 -11.43 -1.81 22.15
CA VAL A 276 -10.83 -2.26 23.42
C VAL A 276 -11.43 -1.44 24.55
N ASN A 277 -12.15 -2.11 25.45
CA ASN A 277 -12.71 -1.50 26.64
C ASN A 277 -12.09 -2.16 27.89
N VAL A 278 -11.14 -1.45 28.50
CA VAL A 278 -10.41 -1.95 29.69
C VAL A 278 -11.31 -2.05 30.93
N GLU A 279 -12.25 -1.10 31.10
CA GLU A 279 -13.16 -1.08 32.23
C GLU A 279 -14.15 -2.26 32.17
N ALA A 280 -14.67 -2.54 30.99
CA ALA A 280 -15.55 -3.70 30.76
C ALA A 280 -14.78 -5.01 30.54
N ASN A 281 -13.43 -4.96 30.51
CA ASN A 281 -12.58 -6.11 30.26
C ASN A 281 -12.98 -6.84 28.97
N ASN A 282 -13.13 -6.09 27.87
CA ASN A 282 -13.65 -6.66 26.64
C ASN A 282 -12.99 -6.09 25.37
N VAL A 283 -12.87 -6.96 24.36
CA VAL A 283 -12.51 -6.59 22.98
C VAL A 283 -13.70 -6.92 22.09
N THR A 284 -14.14 -5.91 21.33
CA THR A 284 -15.31 -6.02 20.47
C THR A 284 -14.92 -5.69 19.02
N LEU A 285 -15.18 -6.61 18.12
CA LEU A 285 -15.08 -6.41 16.67
C LEU A 285 -16.44 -6.75 16.03
N SER A 286 -17.12 -5.78 15.44
CA SER A 286 -18.44 -5.97 14.81
C SER A 286 -18.41 -7.11 13.80
N ALA A 287 -17.37 -7.17 12.98
CA ALA A 287 -17.17 -8.23 12.00
C ALA A 287 -17.15 -9.65 12.61
N VAL A 288 -16.67 -9.80 13.85
CA VAL A 288 -16.69 -11.09 14.58
C VAL A 288 -18.09 -11.39 15.09
N ILE A 289 -18.78 -10.38 15.64
CA ILE A 289 -20.14 -10.55 16.18
C ILE A 289 -21.10 -10.95 15.06
N ASP A 290 -21.07 -10.21 13.94
CA ASP A 290 -22.00 -10.39 12.83
C ASP A 290 -21.76 -11.71 12.06
N ASN A 291 -20.56 -12.28 12.16
CA ASN A 291 -20.16 -13.49 11.42
C ASN A 291 -19.66 -14.60 12.35
N LYS A 292 -20.16 -14.61 13.58
CA LYS A 292 -19.74 -15.52 14.65
C LYS A 292 -19.76 -16.98 14.24
N GLU A 293 -20.81 -17.42 13.55
CA GLU A 293 -20.99 -18.81 13.13
C GLU A 293 -19.86 -19.29 12.22
N HIS A 294 -19.53 -18.53 11.18
CA HIS A 294 -18.44 -18.88 10.25
C HIS A 294 -17.08 -18.90 10.94
N LEU A 295 -16.80 -17.88 11.77
CA LEU A 295 -15.49 -17.71 12.39
C LEU A 295 -15.22 -18.73 13.50
N LEU A 296 -16.24 -19.09 14.30
CA LEU A 296 -16.08 -20.08 15.37
C LEU A 296 -16.02 -21.51 14.87
N ASN A 297 -16.70 -21.82 13.76
CA ASN A 297 -16.70 -23.15 13.15
C ASN A 297 -15.52 -23.39 12.19
N ALA A 298 -14.65 -22.39 12.02
CA ALA A 298 -13.46 -22.53 11.17
C ALA A 298 -12.58 -23.69 11.65
N GLN A 299 -12.25 -24.60 10.73
CA GLN A 299 -11.32 -25.68 10.99
C GLN A 299 -9.87 -25.27 10.77
N ARG A 300 -9.65 -24.28 9.89
CA ARG A 300 -8.35 -23.70 9.59
C ARG A 300 -8.51 -22.23 9.19
N ILE A 301 -7.51 -21.43 9.53
CA ILE A 301 -7.37 -20.07 9.03
C ILE A 301 -6.20 -20.04 8.04
N ILE A 302 -6.41 -19.41 6.89
CA ILE A 302 -5.34 -19.15 5.90
C ILE A 302 -5.19 -17.64 5.78
N ILE A 303 -3.99 -17.12 6.07
CA ILE A 303 -3.68 -15.70 5.92
C ILE A 303 -2.97 -15.52 4.57
N VAL A 304 -3.51 -14.66 3.71
CA VAL A 304 -2.89 -14.32 2.41
C VAL A 304 -2.51 -12.86 2.36
N ALA A 305 -1.26 -12.56 2.04
CA ALA A 305 -0.73 -11.21 2.02
C ALA A 305 0.57 -11.11 1.21
N CYS A 306 1.09 -9.88 1.04
CA CYS A 306 2.37 -9.58 0.40
C CYS A 306 3.24 -8.71 1.33
N GLY A 307 4.57 -8.88 1.27
CA GLY A 307 5.56 -8.02 1.92
C GLY A 307 5.33 -7.85 3.43
N THR A 308 5.32 -6.61 3.89
CA THR A 308 5.09 -6.24 5.31
C THR A 308 3.80 -6.82 5.89
N SER A 309 2.72 -6.89 5.10
CA SER A 309 1.46 -7.50 5.53
C SER A 309 1.58 -9.02 5.73
N TRP A 310 2.43 -9.68 4.95
CA TRP A 310 2.74 -11.10 5.15
C TRP A 310 3.49 -11.33 6.47
N HIS A 311 4.46 -10.44 6.82
CA HIS A 311 5.14 -10.48 8.13
C HIS A 311 4.17 -10.27 9.30
N ALA A 312 3.20 -9.35 9.15
CA ALA A 312 2.12 -9.20 10.14
C ALA A 312 1.29 -10.49 10.26
N GLY A 313 1.03 -11.16 9.14
CA GLY A 313 0.35 -12.45 9.09
C GLY A 313 1.09 -13.55 9.87
N LEU A 314 2.42 -13.60 9.80
CA LEU A 314 3.24 -14.55 10.58
C LEU A 314 3.11 -14.34 12.09
N ILE A 315 3.01 -13.08 12.55
CA ILE A 315 2.73 -12.76 13.96
C ILE A 315 1.31 -13.19 14.30
N GLY A 316 0.35 -12.83 13.45
CA GLY A 316 -1.06 -13.19 13.58
C GLY A 316 -1.27 -14.70 13.69
N LYS A 317 -0.52 -15.49 12.92
CA LYS A 317 -0.50 -16.97 13.04
C LYS A 317 -0.23 -17.40 14.48
N GLN A 318 0.88 -16.94 15.06
CA GLN A 318 1.27 -17.34 16.40
C GLN A 318 0.23 -16.92 17.46
N ILE A 319 -0.32 -15.70 17.35
CA ILE A 319 -1.34 -15.20 18.28
C ILE A 319 -2.64 -16.01 18.16
N LEU A 320 -3.12 -16.25 16.93
CA LEU A 320 -4.36 -17.01 16.68
C LEU A 320 -4.22 -18.47 17.11
N GLU A 321 -3.10 -19.13 16.79
CA GLU A 321 -2.85 -20.51 17.23
C GLU A 321 -2.78 -20.61 18.75
N ASN A 322 -2.14 -19.64 19.43
CA ASN A 322 -2.02 -19.63 20.89
C ASN A 322 -3.36 -19.37 21.58
N LEU A 323 -4.14 -18.40 21.12
CA LEU A 323 -5.35 -17.97 21.82
C LEU A 323 -6.62 -18.70 21.32
N CYS A 324 -6.72 -18.99 20.01
CA CYS A 324 -7.93 -19.58 19.44
C CYS A 324 -7.84 -21.10 19.25
N ARG A 325 -6.63 -21.67 19.30
CA ARG A 325 -6.38 -23.11 19.08
C ARG A 325 -6.93 -23.60 17.72
N ILE A 326 -6.81 -22.76 16.70
CA ILE A 326 -7.16 -23.05 15.31
C ILE A 326 -5.83 -23.13 14.52
N PRO A 327 -5.60 -24.15 13.68
CA PRO A 327 -4.45 -24.20 12.77
C PRO A 327 -4.44 -23.00 11.83
N VAL A 328 -3.29 -22.33 11.68
CA VAL A 328 -3.14 -21.15 10.81
C VAL A 328 -2.00 -21.37 9.82
N GLU A 329 -2.30 -21.17 8.54
CA GLU A 329 -1.30 -21.10 7.46
C GLU A 329 -1.10 -19.64 7.03
N VAL A 330 0.11 -19.28 6.62
CA VAL A 330 0.40 -17.93 6.10
C VAL A 330 1.08 -18.07 4.75
N GLU A 331 0.45 -17.52 3.73
CA GLU A 331 0.85 -17.70 2.34
C GLU A 331 1.18 -16.36 1.70
N TYR A 332 2.19 -16.34 0.83
CA TYR A 332 2.30 -15.25 -0.13
C TYR A 332 1.12 -15.29 -1.09
N ALA A 333 0.42 -14.16 -1.25
CA ALA A 333 -0.75 -14.10 -2.11
C ALA A 333 -0.42 -14.46 -3.57
N SER A 334 0.76 -14.08 -4.07
CA SER A 334 1.29 -14.44 -5.38
C SER A 334 1.39 -15.95 -5.57
N GLU A 335 1.94 -16.68 -4.58
CA GLU A 335 2.09 -18.12 -4.65
C GLU A 335 0.75 -18.86 -4.48
N PHE A 336 -0.09 -18.36 -3.55
CA PHE A 336 -1.40 -18.93 -3.28
C PHE A 336 -2.28 -18.98 -4.54
N ARG A 337 -2.29 -17.90 -5.32
CA ARG A 337 -3.18 -17.80 -6.51
C ARG A 337 -2.84 -18.80 -7.63
N TYR A 338 -1.57 -19.22 -7.75
CA TYR A 338 -1.12 -20.08 -8.86
C TYR A 338 -0.95 -21.55 -8.50
N ARG A 339 -0.75 -21.90 -7.24
CA ARG A 339 -0.46 -23.28 -6.84
C ARG A 339 -1.67 -24.22 -6.73
N ASN A 340 -2.88 -23.79 -7.11
CA ASN A 340 -4.13 -24.53 -6.91
C ASN A 340 -4.34 -24.97 -5.44
N PRO A 341 -4.53 -24.02 -4.50
CA PRO A 341 -4.56 -24.29 -3.08
C PRO A 341 -5.75 -25.21 -2.71
N VAL A 342 -5.54 -26.04 -1.71
CA VAL A 342 -6.61 -26.83 -1.09
C VAL A 342 -7.37 -25.90 -0.13
N VAL A 343 -8.58 -25.50 -0.54
CA VAL A 343 -9.46 -24.59 0.20
C VAL A 343 -10.88 -25.13 0.15
N SER A 344 -11.60 -25.01 1.25
CA SER A 344 -12.98 -25.48 1.40
C SER A 344 -13.87 -24.45 2.10
N ASP A 345 -15.14 -24.74 2.22
CA ASP A 345 -16.15 -23.98 2.99
C ASP A 345 -15.94 -23.99 4.51
N ARG A 346 -15.01 -24.84 5.00
CA ARG A 346 -14.60 -24.91 6.42
C ARG A 346 -13.38 -24.03 6.74
N ASP A 347 -12.80 -23.41 5.72
CA ASP A 347 -11.65 -22.52 5.88
C ASP A 347 -12.12 -21.06 5.98
N VAL A 348 -11.45 -20.31 6.83
CA VAL A 348 -11.52 -18.84 6.85
C VAL A 348 -10.23 -18.31 6.21
N VAL A 349 -10.37 -17.51 5.17
CA VAL A 349 -9.22 -16.84 4.55
C VAL A 349 -9.17 -15.39 5.02
N ILE A 350 -8.06 -14.99 5.65
CA ILE A 350 -7.82 -13.61 6.10
C ILE A 350 -6.88 -12.94 5.11
N ALA A 351 -7.39 -11.95 4.38
CA ALA A 351 -6.59 -11.11 3.51
C ALA A 351 -6.07 -9.89 4.27
N ILE A 352 -4.75 -9.60 4.20
CA ILE A 352 -4.16 -8.44 4.85
C ILE A 352 -3.58 -7.53 3.78
N SER A 353 -3.99 -6.26 3.75
CA SER A 353 -3.49 -5.27 2.80
C SER A 353 -3.55 -3.86 3.37
N GLN A 354 -2.48 -3.09 3.22
CA GLN A 354 -2.48 -1.67 3.58
C GLN A 354 -3.33 -0.87 2.58
N SER A 355 -3.05 -1.00 1.30
CA SER A 355 -3.73 -0.24 0.23
C SER A 355 -5.13 -0.78 -0.13
N GLY A 356 -5.37 -2.08 0.12
CA GLY A 356 -6.56 -2.77 -0.36
C GLY A 356 -6.66 -2.91 -1.88
N GLU A 357 -5.54 -2.65 -2.60
CA GLU A 357 -5.47 -2.65 -4.06
C GLU A 357 -4.35 -3.57 -4.60
N THR A 358 -3.72 -4.39 -3.75
CA THR A 358 -2.65 -5.30 -4.18
C THR A 358 -3.23 -6.40 -5.07
N ALA A 359 -2.78 -6.46 -6.33
CA ALA A 359 -3.33 -7.35 -7.35
C ALA A 359 -3.33 -8.82 -6.94
N ASP A 360 -2.19 -9.33 -6.46
CA ASP A 360 -2.07 -10.72 -6.02
C ASP A 360 -3.00 -11.05 -4.85
N THR A 361 -3.13 -10.12 -3.89
CA THR A 361 -4.02 -10.34 -2.74
C THR A 361 -5.48 -10.33 -3.17
N LEU A 362 -5.88 -9.46 -4.09
CA LEU A 362 -7.24 -9.45 -4.64
C LEU A 362 -7.54 -10.75 -5.38
N ALA A 363 -6.64 -11.21 -6.25
CA ALA A 363 -6.80 -12.46 -6.99
C ALA A 363 -6.84 -13.69 -6.06
N ALA A 364 -6.03 -13.70 -4.99
CA ALA A 364 -6.06 -14.75 -3.97
C ALA A 364 -7.42 -14.79 -3.23
N VAL A 365 -7.98 -13.62 -2.90
CA VAL A 365 -9.33 -13.48 -2.31
C VAL A 365 -10.41 -14.05 -3.23
N GLU A 366 -10.40 -13.65 -4.50
CA GLU A 366 -11.38 -14.11 -5.48
C GLU A 366 -11.30 -15.63 -5.68
N LEU A 367 -10.08 -16.18 -5.80
CA LEU A 367 -9.87 -17.63 -5.90
C LEU A 367 -10.40 -18.39 -4.67
N ALA A 368 -10.07 -17.91 -3.46
CA ALA A 368 -10.53 -18.54 -2.23
C ALA A 368 -12.06 -18.49 -2.10
N LYS A 369 -12.68 -17.38 -2.49
CA LYS A 369 -14.13 -17.20 -2.51
C LYS A 369 -14.80 -18.16 -3.50
N GLN A 370 -14.23 -18.32 -4.70
CA GLN A 370 -14.71 -19.29 -5.70
C GLN A 370 -14.65 -20.75 -5.20
N LYS A 371 -13.67 -21.05 -4.32
CA LYS A 371 -13.53 -22.36 -3.68
C LYS A 371 -14.42 -22.56 -2.43
N GLY A 372 -15.22 -21.55 -2.07
CA GLY A 372 -16.21 -21.61 -0.99
C GLY A 372 -15.74 -21.14 0.37
N ALA A 373 -14.50 -20.64 0.52
CA ALA A 373 -14.00 -20.12 1.81
C ALA A 373 -14.74 -18.86 2.25
N PHE A 374 -14.87 -18.70 3.57
CA PHE A 374 -15.31 -17.44 4.16
C PHE A 374 -14.14 -16.46 4.20
N ILE A 375 -14.32 -15.26 3.66
CA ILE A 375 -13.23 -14.29 3.50
C ILE A 375 -13.39 -13.14 4.50
N TYR A 376 -12.36 -12.93 5.31
CA TYR A 376 -12.19 -11.81 6.23
C TYR A 376 -11.07 -10.89 5.75
N VAL A 377 -11.21 -9.58 5.85
CA VAL A 377 -10.14 -8.65 5.47
C VAL A 377 -9.63 -7.82 6.65
N ILE A 378 -8.33 -7.56 6.68
CA ILE A 378 -7.70 -6.54 7.51
C ILE A 378 -7.07 -5.51 6.56
N CYS A 379 -7.63 -4.31 6.51
CA CYS A 379 -7.25 -3.29 5.52
C CYS A 379 -7.16 -1.89 6.15
N ASN A 380 -6.36 -1.00 5.54
CA ASN A 380 -6.33 0.40 5.95
C ASN A 380 -7.23 1.29 5.07
N ALA A 381 -7.16 1.11 3.76
CA ALA A 381 -7.89 1.97 2.81
C ALA A 381 -9.37 1.60 2.73
N ILE A 382 -10.22 2.48 3.24
CA ILE A 382 -11.68 2.34 3.19
C ILE A 382 -12.15 2.43 1.74
N GLY A 383 -13.09 1.54 1.35
CA GLY A 383 -13.68 1.54 0.02
C GLY A 383 -12.79 0.99 -1.11
N SER A 384 -11.60 0.47 -0.80
CA SER A 384 -10.71 -0.16 -1.77
C SER A 384 -11.24 -1.51 -2.28
N SER A 385 -10.57 -2.07 -3.29
CA SER A 385 -11.07 -3.23 -4.04
C SER A 385 -11.14 -4.51 -3.20
N ILE A 386 -10.11 -4.81 -2.39
CA ILE A 386 -10.07 -6.03 -1.59
C ILE A 386 -11.22 -6.07 -0.56
N PRO A 387 -11.46 -5.04 0.29
CA PRO A 387 -12.61 -5.04 1.20
C PRO A 387 -13.96 -5.25 0.51
N ARG A 388 -14.15 -4.69 -0.67
CA ARG A 388 -15.41 -4.90 -1.45
C ARG A 388 -15.57 -6.33 -1.95
N ALA A 389 -14.48 -7.05 -2.20
CA ALA A 389 -14.51 -8.44 -2.66
C ALA A 389 -14.72 -9.45 -1.52
N THR A 390 -14.54 -9.04 -0.25
CA THR A 390 -14.61 -9.91 0.94
C THR A 390 -16.02 -9.97 1.54
N HIS A 391 -16.26 -10.92 2.43
CA HIS A 391 -17.54 -11.04 3.13
C HIS A 391 -17.65 -10.07 4.31
N THR A 392 -16.55 -9.85 5.02
CA THR A 392 -16.46 -8.96 6.19
C THR A 392 -15.02 -8.59 6.48
N GLY A 393 -14.79 -7.73 7.47
CA GLY A 393 -13.43 -7.38 7.89
C GLY A 393 -13.32 -6.26 8.90
N SER A 394 -12.09 -5.87 9.17
CA SER A 394 -11.75 -4.78 10.08
C SER A 394 -10.77 -3.82 9.43
N TYR A 395 -11.09 -2.53 9.48
CA TYR A 395 -10.14 -1.48 9.12
C TYR A 395 -9.17 -1.20 10.27
N ILE A 396 -7.91 -0.92 9.95
CA ILE A 396 -6.88 -0.66 10.97
C ILE A 396 -6.86 0.80 11.46
N HIS A 397 -7.50 1.73 10.76
CA HIS A 397 -7.67 3.14 11.14
C HIS A 397 -6.37 3.89 11.51
N VAL A 398 -5.27 3.61 10.81
CA VAL A 398 -4.00 4.30 11.04
C VAL A 398 -3.82 5.56 10.18
N GLY A 399 -4.86 5.96 9.45
CA GLY A 399 -4.81 7.07 8.50
C GLY A 399 -3.99 6.76 7.25
N PRO A 400 -3.83 7.74 6.34
CA PRO A 400 -3.02 7.59 5.13
C PRO A 400 -1.57 7.26 5.46
N GLU A 401 -0.97 6.32 4.74
CA GLU A 401 0.44 5.98 4.81
C GLU A 401 1.07 6.23 3.44
N ILE A 402 1.95 7.24 3.36
CA ILE A 402 2.49 7.80 2.12
C ILE A 402 3.89 7.30 1.82
N GLY A 403 4.74 7.16 2.83
CA GLY A 403 6.07 6.55 2.69
C GLY A 403 5.97 5.20 2.01
N VAL A 404 6.78 4.94 0.98
CA VAL A 404 6.69 3.68 0.20
C VAL A 404 6.93 2.48 1.10
N ALA A 405 7.96 2.54 1.97
CA ALA A 405 8.19 1.51 2.98
C ALA A 405 7.15 1.62 4.10
N SER A 406 6.33 0.59 4.28
CA SER A 406 5.25 0.56 5.27
C SER A 406 5.78 0.52 6.69
N THR A 407 5.16 1.27 7.60
CA THR A 407 5.54 1.37 9.02
C THR A 407 4.34 1.23 9.96
N LYS A 408 3.49 2.26 10.06
CA LYS A 408 2.33 2.29 10.96
C LYS A 408 1.22 1.31 10.56
N ALA A 409 1.11 0.98 9.28
CA ALA A 409 0.16 -0.04 8.84
C ALA A 409 0.52 -1.43 9.39
N PHE A 410 1.81 -1.77 9.49
CA PHE A 410 2.25 -3.02 10.10
C PHE A 410 1.79 -3.16 11.56
N THR A 411 2.07 -2.18 12.40
CA THR A 411 1.66 -2.20 13.81
C THR A 411 0.14 -2.17 13.97
N GLY A 412 -0.58 -1.44 13.11
CA GLY A 412 -2.03 -1.49 13.04
C GLY A 412 -2.59 -2.86 12.67
N GLN A 413 -1.99 -3.54 11.70
CA GLN A 413 -2.37 -4.90 11.29
C GLN A 413 -2.16 -5.92 12.41
N VAL A 414 -0.99 -5.87 13.08
CA VAL A 414 -0.69 -6.73 14.24
C VAL A 414 -1.69 -6.46 15.38
N THR A 415 -2.04 -5.19 15.62
CA THR A 415 -3.03 -4.82 16.65
C THR A 415 -4.42 -5.40 16.34
N VAL A 416 -4.88 -5.32 15.10
CA VAL A 416 -6.17 -5.92 14.69
C VAL A 416 -6.14 -7.44 14.77
N LEU A 417 -5.04 -8.08 14.36
CA LEU A 417 -4.85 -9.53 14.50
C LEU A 417 -4.91 -9.96 15.98
N THR A 418 -4.29 -9.17 16.88
CA THR A 418 -4.35 -9.41 18.32
C THR A 418 -5.79 -9.29 18.86
N MET A 419 -6.51 -8.22 18.48
CA MET A 419 -7.91 -8.03 18.85
C MET A 419 -8.81 -9.15 18.29
N LEU A 420 -8.57 -9.57 17.05
CA LEU A 420 -9.31 -10.68 16.45
C LEU A 420 -9.09 -11.99 17.21
N ALA A 421 -7.85 -12.30 17.56
CA ALA A 421 -7.52 -13.50 18.32
C ALA A 421 -8.10 -13.48 19.75
N LEU A 422 -8.10 -12.31 20.41
CA LEU A 422 -8.74 -12.13 21.71
C LEU A 422 -10.26 -12.33 21.61
N ALA A 423 -10.92 -11.71 20.64
CA ALA A 423 -12.37 -11.84 20.45
C ALA A 423 -12.76 -13.30 20.15
N LEU A 424 -12.05 -13.96 19.22
CA LEU A 424 -12.33 -15.36 18.88
C LEU A 424 -11.96 -16.32 20.01
N GLY A 425 -10.82 -16.15 20.67
CA GLY A 425 -10.37 -17.01 21.76
C GLY A 425 -11.32 -16.97 22.95
N LYS A 426 -11.85 -15.79 23.28
CA LYS A 426 -12.89 -15.62 24.32
C LYS A 426 -14.16 -16.37 23.96
N GLU A 427 -14.67 -16.16 22.74
CA GLU A 427 -15.91 -16.79 22.26
C GLU A 427 -15.79 -18.32 22.13
N ARG A 428 -14.62 -18.83 21.81
CA ARG A 428 -14.33 -20.27 21.78
C ARG A 428 -14.06 -20.88 23.15
N GLY A 429 -13.85 -20.06 24.17
CA GLY A 429 -13.47 -20.52 25.51
C GLY A 429 -12.07 -21.16 25.57
N THR A 430 -11.17 -20.78 24.66
CA THR A 430 -9.81 -21.36 24.51
C THR A 430 -8.73 -20.53 25.19
N VAL A 431 -9.01 -19.31 25.62
CA VAL A 431 -8.11 -18.45 26.39
C VAL A 431 -8.59 -18.40 27.85
N ALA A 432 -7.66 -18.59 28.78
CA ALA A 432 -7.99 -18.44 30.22
C ALA A 432 -8.36 -16.98 30.52
N GLU A 433 -9.35 -16.77 31.38
CA GLU A 433 -9.86 -15.42 31.69
C GLU A 433 -8.74 -14.48 32.19
N VAL A 434 -7.86 -14.99 33.05
CA VAL A 434 -6.73 -14.20 33.58
C VAL A 434 -5.79 -13.74 32.48
N ASP A 435 -5.46 -14.62 31.52
CA ASP A 435 -4.57 -14.29 30.41
C ASP A 435 -5.24 -13.28 29.47
N TYR A 436 -6.53 -13.49 29.20
CA TYR A 436 -7.33 -12.54 28.41
C TYR A 436 -7.30 -11.14 29.01
N LEU A 437 -7.59 -11.01 30.31
CA LEU A 437 -7.61 -9.74 31.02
C LEU A 437 -6.24 -9.06 31.01
N ASN A 438 -5.17 -9.83 31.25
CA ASN A 438 -3.81 -9.33 31.23
C ASN A 438 -3.42 -8.80 29.85
N ILE A 439 -3.76 -9.53 28.77
CA ILE A 439 -3.46 -9.10 27.40
C ILE A 439 -4.26 -7.84 27.05
N VAL A 440 -5.55 -7.76 27.37
CA VAL A 440 -6.39 -6.58 27.10
C VAL A 440 -5.83 -5.34 27.80
N LYS A 441 -5.46 -5.47 29.09
CA LYS A 441 -4.86 -4.39 29.85
C LYS A 441 -3.51 -3.97 29.26
N GLU A 442 -2.64 -4.93 28.98
CA GLU A 442 -1.32 -4.65 28.44
C GLU A 442 -1.38 -4.04 27.04
N LEU A 443 -2.30 -4.51 26.17
CA LEU A 443 -2.53 -3.94 24.84
C LEU A 443 -2.90 -2.46 24.92
N SER A 444 -3.70 -2.06 25.90
CA SER A 444 -4.07 -0.66 26.10
C SER A 444 -2.90 0.24 26.52
N LEU A 445 -1.83 -0.32 27.07
CA LEU A 445 -0.62 0.39 27.50
C LEU A 445 0.43 0.49 26.38
N ILE A 446 0.29 -0.27 25.32
CA ILE A 446 1.25 -0.29 24.20
C ILE A 446 1.51 1.10 23.61
N PRO A 447 0.52 1.99 23.36
CA PRO A 447 0.78 3.33 22.85
C PRO A 447 1.75 4.13 23.73
N GLU A 448 1.64 4.05 25.05
CA GLU A 448 2.55 4.75 25.96
C GLU A 448 3.96 4.15 25.94
N LYS A 449 4.08 2.83 25.89
CA LYS A 449 5.37 2.15 25.73
C LYS A 449 6.05 2.49 24.39
N MET A 450 5.27 2.63 23.31
CA MET A 450 5.79 3.13 22.03
C MET A 450 6.36 4.55 22.14
N LYS A 451 5.71 5.45 22.90
CA LYS A 451 6.24 6.80 23.15
C LYS A 451 7.58 6.78 23.88
N GLU A 452 7.78 5.81 24.78
CA GLU A 452 9.08 5.62 25.43
C GLU A 452 10.16 5.18 24.43
N VAL A 453 9.83 4.23 23.55
CA VAL A 453 10.74 3.74 22.52
C VAL A 453 11.11 4.85 21.53
N LEU A 454 10.16 5.69 21.14
CA LEU A 454 10.42 6.82 20.23
C LEU A 454 11.42 7.85 20.78
N LYS A 455 11.60 7.94 22.10
CA LYS A 455 12.66 8.78 22.72
C LYS A 455 14.07 8.30 22.40
N LEU A 456 14.23 7.05 21.94
CA LEU A 456 15.52 6.49 21.52
C LEU A 456 15.97 6.97 20.14
N ASN A 457 15.16 7.78 19.44
CA ASN A 457 15.43 8.25 18.07
C ASN A 457 16.86 8.79 17.89
N ASP A 458 17.32 9.68 18.78
CA ASP A 458 18.65 10.30 18.65
C ASP A 458 19.78 9.31 18.95
N GLN A 459 19.58 8.39 19.91
CA GLN A 459 20.51 7.30 20.17
C GLN A 459 20.66 6.41 18.94
N ILE A 460 19.54 6.01 18.34
CA ILE A 460 19.54 5.14 17.15
C ILE A 460 20.12 5.88 15.95
N ALA A 461 19.90 7.19 15.82
CA ALA A 461 20.52 8.01 14.78
C ALA A 461 22.06 8.04 14.90
N LEU A 462 22.61 8.15 16.12
CA LEU A 462 24.05 8.08 16.36
C LEU A 462 24.60 6.70 16.04
N LEU A 463 23.95 5.65 16.54
CA LEU A 463 24.30 4.25 16.28
C LEU A 463 24.30 3.96 14.78
N SER A 464 23.31 4.43 14.05
CA SER A 464 23.19 4.21 12.61
C SER A 464 24.39 4.70 11.80
N ARG A 465 25.07 5.77 12.24
CA ARG A 465 26.26 6.30 11.56
C ARG A 465 27.43 5.32 11.57
N MET A 466 27.52 4.49 12.61
CA MET A 466 28.60 3.52 12.78
C MET A 466 28.50 2.36 11.77
N PHE A 467 27.31 2.11 11.20
CA PHE A 467 27.05 0.97 10.32
C PHE A 467 26.79 1.35 8.86
N THR A 468 27.07 2.60 8.48
CA THR A 468 26.89 3.05 7.08
C THR A 468 27.84 2.40 6.08
N TYR A 469 28.96 1.83 6.56
CA TYR A 469 29.91 1.08 5.75
C TYR A 469 29.38 -0.28 5.30
N ALA A 470 28.46 -0.87 6.05
CA ALA A 470 28.02 -2.24 5.86
C ALA A 470 27.28 -2.39 4.51
N ARG A 471 27.55 -3.51 3.85
CA ARG A 471 26.89 -3.92 2.61
C ARG A 471 25.84 -5.00 2.84
N ASN A 472 25.99 -5.74 3.93
CA ASN A 472 25.11 -6.83 4.33
C ASN A 472 24.74 -6.66 5.81
N PHE A 473 23.57 -7.17 6.18
CA PHE A 473 23.08 -7.27 7.56
C PHE A 473 22.36 -8.60 7.76
N LEU A 474 22.52 -9.20 8.93
CA LEU A 474 21.63 -10.25 9.40
C LEU A 474 20.71 -9.73 10.50
N TYR A 475 19.47 -10.20 10.49
CA TYR A 475 18.49 -9.96 11.53
C TYR A 475 18.05 -11.28 12.12
N LEU A 476 18.14 -11.43 13.43
CA LEU A 476 17.86 -12.69 14.12
C LEU A 476 16.77 -12.49 15.16
N GLY A 477 15.81 -13.42 15.20
CA GLY A 477 14.76 -13.49 16.20
C GLY A 477 14.30 -14.91 16.44
N ARG A 478 13.58 -15.13 17.54
CA ARG A 478 12.92 -16.41 17.84
C ARG A 478 11.46 -16.17 18.20
N GLY A 479 10.58 -17.16 17.98
CA GLY A 479 9.16 -17.04 18.31
C GLY A 479 8.56 -15.81 17.63
N PHE A 480 7.88 -14.97 18.38
CA PHE A 480 7.29 -13.71 17.90
C PHE A 480 8.31 -12.71 17.33
N SER A 481 9.57 -12.79 17.76
CA SER A 481 10.63 -11.90 17.31
C SER A 481 11.19 -12.27 15.92
N TYR A 482 10.94 -13.50 15.42
CA TYR A 482 11.41 -13.88 14.08
C TYR A 482 10.72 -13.09 12.96
N PRO A 483 9.38 -12.99 12.90
CA PRO A 483 8.72 -12.14 11.92
C PRO A 483 9.11 -10.65 12.02
N VAL A 484 9.43 -10.16 13.21
CA VAL A 484 9.93 -8.80 13.43
C VAL A 484 11.33 -8.62 12.86
N ALA A 485 12.19 -9.62 12.98
CA ALA A 485 13.52 -9.64 12.35
C ALA A 485 13.41 -9.61 10.82
N LEU A 486 12.46 -10.35 10.23
CA LEU A 486 12.14 -10.27 8.80
C LEU A 486 11.72 -8.87 8.39
N GLU A 487 10.84 -8.23 9.18
CA GLU A 487 10.33 -6.89 8.90
C GLU A 487 11.45 -5.83 8.99
N GLY A 488 12.31 -5.90 10.00
CA GLY A 488 13.48 -5.02 10.14
C GLY A 488 14.44 -5.15 8.96
N ALA A 489 14.73 -6.39 8.53
CA ALA A 489 15.56 -6.66 7.36
C ALA A 489 14.91 -6.12 6.07
N LEU A 490 13.59 -6.26 5.92
CA LEU A 490 12.84 -5.72 4.77
C LEU A 490 12.95 -4.20 4.74
N LYS A 491 12.71 -3.51 5.86
CA LYS A 491 12.83 -2.03 5.93
C LYS A 491 14.22 -1.55 5.54
N LEU A 492 15.28 -2.20 6.06
CA LEU A 492 16.64 -1.79 5.72
C LEU A 492 16.95 -1.97 4.22
N LYS A 493 16.60 -3.11 3.62
CA LYS A 493 16.86 -3.33 2.18
C LYS A 493 16.06 -2.40 1.27
N GLU A 494 14.80 -2.10 1.60
CA GLU A 494 13.92 -1.25 0.80
C GLU A 494 14.47 0.16 0.63
N ILE A 495 14.95 0.79 1.70
CA ILE A 495 15.27 2.21 1.71
C ILE A 495 16.76 2.53 1.69
N SER A 496 17.63 1.62 2.16
CA SER A 496 19.08 1.84 2.17
C SER A 496 19.82 1.14 1.02
N TYR A 497 19.18 0.14 0.38
CA TYR A 497 19.75 -0.76 -0.63
C TYR A 497 20.88 -1.65 -0.10
N ILE A 498 20.98 -1.80 1.22
CA ILE A 498 21.85 -2.78 1.87
C ILE A 498 21.15 -4.14 1.77
N HIS A 499 21.91 -5.18 1.43
CA HIS A 499 21.37 -6.54 1.47
C HIS A 499 21.16 -6.94 2.93
N ALA A 500 19.91 -7.21 3.32
CA ALA A 500 19.55 -7.58 4.68
C ALA A 500 18.61 -8.78 4.67
N GLU A 501 18.88 -9.75 5.54
CA GLU A 501 18.08 -10.97 5.66
C GLU A 501 17.72 -11.25 7.11
N GLY A 502 16.49 -11.74 7.32
CA GLY A 502 16.00 -12.19 8.62
C GLY A 502 15.98 -13.71 8.70
N TYR A 503 16.46 -14.26 9.82
CA TYR A 503 16.45 -15.71 10.07
C TYR A 503 15.89 -16.03 11.46
N PRO A 504 15.25 -17.20 11.64
CA PRO A 504 15.10 -17.77 12.96
C PRO A 504 16.50 -17.98 13.56
N ALA A 505 16.78 -17.44 14.75
CA ALA A 505 18.14 -17.42 15.28
C ALA A 505 18.78 -18.83 15.40
N ALA A 506 17.96 -19.87 15.58
CA ALA A 506 18.45 -21.26 15.57
C ALA A 506 18.97 -21.72 14.20
N GLU A 507 18.28 -21.29 13.13
CA GLU A 507 18.61 -21.69 11.74
C GLU A 507 19.90 -21.05 11.24
N MET A 508 20.43 -20.03 11.95
CA MET A 508 21.72 -19.46 11.66
C MET A 508 22.82 -20.55 11.54
N LYS A 509 22.73 -21.60 12.38
CA LYS A 509 23.69 -22.71 12.41
C LYS A 509 23.68 -23.59 11.14
N HIS A 510 22.58 -23.55 10.40
CA HIS A 510 22.36 -24.41 9.23
C HIS A 510 22.73 -23.72 7.90
N GLY A 511 23.65 -22.75 7.94
CA GLY A 511 24.19 -22.09 6.76
C GLY A 511 24.59 -20.62 7.00
N PRO A 512 23.68 -19.74 7.41
CA PRO A 512 23.94 -18.30 7.52
C PRO A 512 25.11 -17.90 8.42
N ILE A 513 25.46 -18.72 9.40
CA ILE A 513 26.63 -18.52 10.29
C ILE A 513 27.96 -18.42 9.52
N ALA A 514 28.03 -19.00 8.33
CA ALA A 514 29.21 -18.91 7.46
C ALA A 514 29.47 -17.48 6.94
N LEU A 515 28.45 -16.63 6.97
CA LEU A 515 28.53 -15.24 6.52
C LEU A 515 29.02 -14.28 7.61
N ILE A 516 29.13 -14.75 8.87
CA ILE A 516 29.46 -13.89 10.01
C ILE A 516 30.96 -13.61 10.02
N ASP A 517 31.27 -12.32 9.93
CA ASP A 517 32.62 -11.77 10.05
C ASP A 517 32.60 -10.43 10.81
N SER A 518 33.74 -9.71 10.84
CA SER A 518 33.86 -8.40 11.51
C SER A 518 33.10 -7.25 10.78
N ASP A 519 32.75 -7.44 9.52
CA ASP A 519 32.22 -6.39 8.64
C ASP A 519 30.71 -6.51 8.43
N MET A 520 30.11 -7.63 8.87
CA MET A 520 28.68 -7.87 8.77
C MET A 520 27.98 -7.69 10.13
N PRO A 521 27.25 -6.60 10.35
CA PRO A 521 26.47 -6.40 11.55
C PRO A 521 25.31 -7.40 11.65
N VAL A 522 25.05 -7.86 12.86
CA VAL A 522 23.94 -8.77 13.19
C VAL A 522 23.03 -8.08 14.20
N VAL A 523 21.82 -7.79 13.79
CA VAL A 523 20.77 -7.28 14.68
C VAL A 523 20.05 -8.47 15.32
N VAL A 524 20.01 -8.50 16.64
CA VAL A 524 19.39 -9.60 17.40
C VAL A 524 18.29 -9.08 18.31
N VAL A 525 17.08 -9.59 18.14
CA VAL A 525 15.97 -9.34 19.08
C VAL A 525 16.11 -10.30 20.25
N ALA A 526 16.43 -9.76 21.41
CA ALA A 526 16.86 -10.49 22.60
C ALA A 526 16.14 -10.01 23.88
N THR A 527 14.81 -9.92 23.78
CA THR A 527 13.93 -9.53 24.88
C THR A 527 13.80 -10.62 25.93
N HIS A 528 13.47 -10.24 27.17
CA HIS A 528 13.24 -11.16 28.29
C HIS A 528 11.92 -11.93 28.11
N ASN A 529 11.99 -13.05 27.40
CA ASN A 529 10.88 -13.98 27.19
C ASN A 529 11.36 -15.45 27.33
N ALA A 530 10.50 -16.41 27.05
CA ALA A 530 10.81 -17.84 27.17
C ALA A 530 12.02 -18.31 26.33
N MET A 531 12.39 -17.55 25.30
CA MET A 531 13.50 -17.90 24.40
C MET A 531 14.83 -17.19 24.75
N TYR A 532 14.87 -16.35 25.79
CA TYR A 532 16.00 -15.50 26.16
C TYR A 532 17.34 -16.24 26.20
N GLU A 533 17.43 -17.33 27.00
CA GLU A 533 18.65 -18.13 27.14
C GLU A 533 19.14 -18.74 25.81
N LYS A 534 18.19 -19.07 24.93
CA LYS A 534 18.52 -19.59 23.60
C LYS A 534 19.07 -18.51 22.67
N VAL A 535 18.54 -17.30 22.79
CA VAL A 535 19.02 -16.14 22.03
C VAL A 535 20.39 -15.71 22.54
N LEU A 536 20.61 -15.70 23.87
CA LEU A 536 21.91 -15.45 24.49
C LEU A 536 22.99 -16.40 23.93
N SER A 537 22.70 -17.72 23.86
CA SER A 537 23.61 -18.68 23.25
C SER A 537 23.92 -18.35 21.78
N ASN A 538 22.94 -17.93 21.00
CA ASN A 538 23.16 -17.52 19.61
C ASN A 538 24.05 -16.27 19.51
N ILE A 539 23.89 -15.30 20.41
CA ILE A 539 24.79 -14.12 20.48
C ILE A 539 26.22 -14.53 20.76
N GLN A 540 26.45 -15.44 21.73
CA GLN A 540 27.77 -15.96 22.05
C GLN A 540 28.44 -16.63 20.83
N GLU A 541 27.69 -17.39 20.03
CA GLU A 541 28.17 -18.02 18.79
C GLU A 541 28.59 -16.99 17.74
N ILE A 542 27.83 -15.87 17.61
CA ILE A 542 28.20 -14.76 16.73
C ILE A 542 29.48 -14.09 17.20
N LYS A 543 29.58 -13.81 18.50
CA LYS A 543 30.73 -13.15 19.11
C LYS A 543 32.01 -14.02 19.01
N ALA A 544 31.88 -15.35 19.14
CA ALA A 544 32.99 -16.28 18.93
C ALA A 544 33.60 -16.20 17.52
N ARG A 545 32.84 -15.67 16.53
CA ARG A 545 33.27 -15.44 15.14
C ARG A 545 33.60 -13.99 14.84
N LYS A 546 33.78 -13.17 15.88
CA LYS A 546 34.05 -11.72 15.79
C LYS A 546 32.93 -10.90 15.14
N GLY A 547 31.72 -11.44 15.06
CA GLY A 547 30.55 -10.72 14.54
C GLY A 547 30.22 -9.51 15.40
N LYS A 548 29.73 -8.46 14.75
CA LYS A 548 29.24 -7.23 15.38
C LYS A 548 27.76 -7.37 15.74
N VAL A 549 27.42 -7.30 17.00
CA VAL A 549 26.05 -7.50 17.50
C VAL A 549 25.41 -6.18 17.92
N ILE A 550 24.25 -5.88 17.33
CA ILE A 550 23.31 -4.85 17.78
C ILE A 550 22.16 -5.59 18.47
N ALA A 551 22.06 -5.53 19.77
CA ALA A 551 21.05 -6.24 20.54
C ALA A 551 19.90 -5.31 20.93
N LEU A 552 18.64 -5.73 20.63
CA LEU A 552 17.44 -5.13 21.21
C LEU A 552 17.09 -5.94 22.47
N VAL A 553 17.20 -5.32 23.63
CA VAL A 553 17.01 -5.99 24.91
C VAL A 553 15.91 -5.32 25.72
N THR A 554 15.34 -6.07 26.67
CA THR A 554 14.44 -5.48 27.66
C THR A 554 15.23 -4.56 28.58
N LYS A 555 14.68 -3.40 28.91
CA LYS A 555 15.30 -2.39 29.77
C LYS A 555 15.81 -2.99 31.08
N GLY A 556 17.07 -2.71 31.41
CA GLY A 556 17.77 -3.24 32.57
C GLY A 556 18.38 -4.63 32.38
N ASP A 557 18.52 -5.10 31.15
CA ASP A 557 19.28 -6.33 30.87
C ASP A 557 20.76 -6.10 31.17
N GLU A 558 21.32 -6.91 32.07
CA GLU A 558 22.74 -6.85 32.44
C GLU A 558 23.60 -7.94 31.80
N THR A 559 23.00 -8.94 31.18
CA THR A 559 23.70 -10.10 30.63
C THR A 559 24.10 -9.89 29.18
N ILE A 560 23.16 -9.66 28.30
CA ILE A 560 23.40 -9.44 26.86
C ILE A 560 24.12 -8.10 26.66
N SER A 561 23.76 -7.08 27.47
CA SER A 561 24.39 -5.77 27.41
C SER A 561 25.91 -5.78 27.67
N LYS A 562 26.44 -6.80 28.32
CA LYS A 562 27.89 -6.96 28.53
C LYS A 562 28.63 -7.61 27.36
N ILE A 563 27.94 -8.27 26.45
CA ILE A 563 28.53 -9.06 25.36
C ILE A 563 28.23 -8.51 23.98
N ALA A 564 27.13 -7.78 23.81
CA ALA A 564 26.79 -7.10 22.56
C ALA A 564 27.72 -5.90 22.33
N ASP A 565 27.92 -5.52 21.07
CA ASP A 565 28.69 -4.32 20.74
C ASP A 565 27.86 -3.05 20.92
N GLU A 566 26.59 -3.12 20.57
CA GLU A 566 25.62 -2.03 20.72
C GLU A 566 24.31 -2.56 21.29
N VAL A 567 23.65 -1.73 22.10
CA VAL A 567 22.42 -2.13 22.82
C VAL A 567 21.35 -1.06 22.65
N ILE A 568 20.13 -1.53 22.36
CA ILE A 568 18.91 -0.71 22.32
C ILE A 568 17.97 -1.29 23.38
N GLU A 569 17.75 -0.55 24.47
CA GLU A 569 16.86 -0.97 25.55
C GLU A 569 15.43 -0.56 25.27
N ILE A 570 14.49 -1.50 25.38
CA ILE A 570 13.06 -1.26 25.18
C ILE A 570 12.25 -1.61 26.44
N PRO A 571 11.07 -0.99 26.66
CA PRO A 571 10.20 -1.33 27.78
C PRO A 571 9.79 -2.80 27.76
N ASN A 572 9.62 -3.40 28.96
CA ASN A 572 9.07 -4.74 29.07
C ASN A 572 7.58 -4.77 28.66
N THR A 573 7.16 -5.86 28.01
CA THR A 573 5.76 -6.13 27.67
C THR A 573 5.51 -7.64 27.59
N MET A 574 4.25 -8.04 27.37
CA MET A 574 3.92 -9.45 27.15
C MET A 574 4.48 -9.94 25.82
N GLU A 575 4.97 -11.18 25.78
CA GLU A 575 5.63 -11.76 24.60
C GLU A 575 4.81 -11.62 23.29
N CYS A 576 3.51 -11.86 23.35
CA CYS A 576 2.62 -11.72 22.19
C CYS A 576 2.45 -10.26 21.67
N LEU A 577 2.80 -9.26 22.49
CA LEU A 577 2.73 -7.84 22.18
C LEU A 577 4.11 -7.21 21.89
N GLU A 578 5.21 -7.93 22.17
CA GLU A 578 6.59 -7.49 21.86
C GLU A 578 6.74 -7.00 20.40
N PRO A 579 6.13 -7.64 19.37
CA PRO A 579 6.23 -7.19 18.00
C PRO A 579 5.84 -5.72 17.79
N LEU A 580 4.86 -5.21 18.54
CA LEU A 580 4.40 -3.83 18.45
C LEU A 580 5.45 -2.81 18.92
N ILE A 581 6.31 -3.20 19.85
CA ILE A 581 7.33 -2.33 20.46
C ILE A 581 8.69 -2.50 19.77
N VAL A 582 9.10 -3.75 19.52
CA VAL A 582 10.41 -4.10 18.92
C VAL A 582 10.55 -3.58 17.48
N THR A 583 9.47 -3.49 16.73
CA THR A 583 9.49 -3.04 15.34
C THR A 583 9.95 -1.58 15.20
N ILE A 584 9.60 -0.70 16.16
CA ILE A 584 9.89 0.74 16.09
C ILE A 584 11.40 1.04 16.01
N PRO A 585 12.26 0.51 16.91
CA PRO A 585 13.71 0.72 16.81
C PRO A 585 14.29 0.18 15.50
N LEU A 586 13.77 -0.91 14.96
CA LEU A 586 14.22 -1.46 13.69
C LEU A 586 13.85 -0.55 12.51
N GLN A 587 12.66 0.03 12.52
CA GLN A 587 12.24 1.03 11.54
C GLN A 587 13.12 2.29 11.62
N MET A 588 13.40 2.79 12.83
CA MET A 588 14.29 3.95 13.04
C MET A 588 15.72 3.64 12.59
N LEU A 589 16.26 2.46 12.89
CA LEU A 589 17.60 2.03 12.46
C LEU A 589 17.71 2.03 10.93
N ALA A 590 16.74 1.42 10.24
CA ALA A 590 16.68 1.41 8.79
C ALA A 590 16.58 2.83 8.20
N TYR A 591 15.71 3.66 8.77
CA TYR A 591 15.52 5.05 8.37
C TYR A 591 16.82 5.86 8.49
N HIS A 592 17.45 5.85 9.65
CA HIS A 592 18.66 6.66 9.89
C HIS A 592 19.86 6.17 9.07
N ILE A 593 20.06 4.86 8.89
CA ILE A 593 21.08 4.33 7.99
C ILE A 593 20.85 4.84 6.56
N ALA A 594 19.61 4.79 6.07
CA ALA A 594 19.28 5.26 4.72
C ALA A 594 19.52 6.76 4.54
N VAL A 595 19.11 7.57 5.52
CA VAL A 595 19.35 9.04 5.54
C VAL A 595 20.85 9.33 5.55
N CYS A 596 21.64 8.67 6.41
CA CYS A 596 23.09 8.82 6.46
C CYS A 596 23.78 8.45 5.12
N LYS A 597 23.19 7.52 4.36
CA LYS A 597 23.65 7.13 3.01
C LYS A 597 23.11 8.05 1.91
N GLY A 598 22.42 9.14 2.24
CA GLY A 598 21.84 10.08 1.27
C GLY A 598 20.77 9.46 0.38
N LYS A 599 20.00 8.48 0.88
CA LYS A 599 18.93 7.82 0.12
C LYS A 599 17.59 8.52 0.32
N ASN A 600 16.75 8.49 -0.71
CA ASN A 600 15.37 8.95 -0.58
C ASN A 600 14.55 7.85 0.12
N VAL A 601 14.17 8.08 1.37
CA VAL A 601 13.47 7.10 2.20
C VAL A 601 11.97 7.03 1.91
N ASP A 602 11.37 8.11 1.41
CA ASP A 602 9.94 8.16 1.09
C ASP A 602 9.64 7.54 -0.29
N GLN A 603 10.60 7.65 -1.22
CA GLN A 603 10.48 7.19 -2.60
C GLN A 603 11.77 6.43 -2.99
N PRO A 604 12.00 5.23 -2.45
CA PRO A 604 13.17 4.43 -2.79
C PRO A 604 13.08 3.92 -4.22
N ARG A 605 14.22 3.87 -4.92
CA ARG A 605 14.28 3.41 -6.32
C ARG A 605 13.65 2.04 -6.51
N ASN A 606 13.01 1.82 -7.64
CA ASN A 606 12.43 0.53 -8.07
C ASN A 606 11.33 -0.01 -7.13
N LEU A 607 10.75 0.82 -6.27
CA LEU A 607 9.64 0.44 -5.41
C LEU A 607 8.47 1.39 -5.58
N ALA A 608 7.27 0.85 -5.56
CA ALA A 608 6.02 1.59 -5.49
C ALA A 608 5.27 1.23 -4.20
N LYS A 609 4.46 2.15 -3.67
CA LYS A 609 3.71 1.94 -2.41
C LYS A 609 2.77 0.72 -2.48
N SER A 610 2.20 0.44 -3.63
CA SER A 610 1.30 -0.70 -3.84
C SER A 610 1.44 -1.24 -5.26
N VAL A 611 1.43 -2.56 -5.41
CA VAL A 611 1.49 -3.25 -6.70
C VAL A 611 0.08 -3.65 -7.10
N THR A 612 -0.50 -2.95 -8.08
CA THR A 612 -1.90 -3.14 -8.53
C THR A 612 -2.01 -3.81 -9.89
N VAL A 613 -0.89 -4.14 -10.49
CA VAL A 613 -0.78 -4.88 -11.75
C VAL A 613 0.28 -5.96 -11.59
N GLU A 614 0.15 -6.99 -12.36
CA GLU A 614 1.12 -8.08 -12.46
C GLU A 614 2.20 -7.79 -13.49
#